data_6a184f9c4325212db25e62c0a36259a7
#
_entry.id   6a184f9c4325212db25e62c0a36259a7
#
_cell.length_a   1.000
_cell.length_b   1.000
_cell.length_c   1.000
_cell.angle_alpha   90.00
_cell.angle_beta   90.00
_cell.angle_gamma   90.00
#
_symmetry.space_group_name_H-M   'P 1'
#
loop_
_entity.id
_entity.type
_entity.pdbx_description
1 polymer ?
#
loop_
_entity_poly.entity_id
_entity_poly.type
_entity_poly.pdbx_seq_one_letter_code
_entity_poly.pdbx_strand_id
1 'polypeptide(L)'
;MTTTPPAEIQALIESHVRGFNTQDHELFLSVFGDTGIVIDGIAPYRWMNPDGPAKWLADVEKWREELGVTYERLDYELRFWNVEGEAAYAVVDGTLKVTMKGQDVIRKGTLAYTFARRGGSWKIEAQAWGRTA
;
A
#
# COMPACT_ATOMS: atom_id res chain seq x y z
N MET A 1 -1.94 18.09 21.55
CA MET A 1 -1.40 17.50 20.28
C MET A 1 -1.10 16.04 20.52
N THR A 2 -1.63 15.19 19.68
CA THR A 2 -1.36 13.75 19.75
C THR A 2 -0.05 13.43 19.03
N THR A 3 0.81 12.65 19.70
CA THR A 3 2.06 12.20 19.12
C THR A 3 1.94 10.84 18.42
N THR A 4 0.76 10.20 18.54
CA THR A 4 0.45 8.93 17.92
C THR A 4 -0.75 9.10 17.00
N PRO A 5 -0.74 8.44 15.81
CA PRO A 5 -1.88 8.48 14.92
C PRO A 5 -3.08 7.74 15.51
N PRO A 6 -4.29 8.03 15.05
CA PRO A 6 -5.47 7.27 15.48
C PRO A 6 -5.27 5.78 15.22
N ALA A 7 -5.74 4.96 16.16
CA ALA A 7 -5.58 3.51 16.08
C ALA A 7 -6.16 2.91 14.80
N GLU A 8 -7.26 3.45 14.30
CA GLU A 8 -7.90 2.97 13.07
C GLU A 8 -7.01 3.20 11.84
N ILE A 9 -6.34 4.35 11.77
CA ILE A 9 -5.42 4.67 10.66
C ILE A 9 -4.21 3.74 10.71
N GLN A 10 -3.63 3.54 11.90
CA GLN A 10 -2.51 2.59 12.06
C GLN A 10 -2.92 1.18 11.67
N ALA A 11 -4.10 0.74 12.06
CA ALA A 11 -4.61 -0.60 11.76
C ALA A 11 -4.78 -0.81 10.25
N LEU A 12 -5.23 0.22 9.52
CA LEU A 12 -5.37 0.14 8.07
C LEU A 12 -4.01 0.01 7.38
N ILE A 13 -3.03 0.79 7.81
CA ILE A 13 -1.66 0.70 7.26
C ILE A 13 -1.08 -0.68 7.54
N GLU A 14 -1.18 -1.15 8.78
CA GLU A 14 -0.68 -2.48 9.17
C GLU A 14 -1.34 -3.58 8.35
N SER A 15 -2.65 -3.55 8.20
CA SER A 15 -3.38 -4.56 7.43
C SER A 15 -3.04 -4.52 5.95
N HIS A 16 -2.85 -3.33 5.39
CA HIS A 16 -2.40 -3.15 4.00
C HIS A 16 -1.04 -3.83 3.78
N VAL A 17 -0.07 -3.51 4.64
CA VAL A 17 1.28 -4.07 4.52
C VAL A 17 1.29 -5.56 4.82
N ARG A 18 0.55 -6.02 5.83
CA ARG A 18 0.47 -7.44 6.15
C ARG A 18 -0.17 -8.23 5.03
N GLY A 19 -1.26 -7.72 4.44
CA GLY A 19 -1.90 -8.36 3.30
C GLY A 19 -0.95 -8.50 2.11
N PHE A 20 -0.15 -7.48 1.86
CA PHE A 20 0.89 -7.52 0.84
C PHE A 20 1.97 -8.56 1.18
N ASN A 21 2.51 -8.52 2.39
CA ASN A 21 3.61 -9.39 2.81
C ASN A 21 3.24 -10.87 2.88
N THR A 22 2.00 -11.18 3.23
CA THR A 22 1.51 -12.56 3.37
C THR A 22 0.77 -13.04 2.13
N GLN A 23 0.64 -12.18 1.12
CA GLN A 23 -0.17 -12.44 -0.08
C GLN A 23 -1.61 -12.81 0.27
N ASP A 24 -2.12 -12.22 1.34
CA ASP A 24 -3.51 -12.35 1.74
C ASP A 24 -4.32 -11.28 0.98
N HIS A 25 -4.79 -11.65 -0.20
CA HIS A 25 -5.49 -10.73 -1.11
C HIS A 25 -6.81 -10.24 -0.52
N GLU A 26 -7.50 -11.07 0.24
CA GLU A 26 -8.74 -10.68 0.90
C GLU A 26 -8.47 -9.57 1.92
N LEU A 27 -7.46 -9.75 2.77
CA LEU A 27 -7.06 -8.74 3.75
C LEU A 27 -6.61 -7.46 3.05
N PHE A 28 -5.76 -7.59 2.01
CA PHE A 28 -5.27 -6.44 1.26
C PHE A 28 -6.42 -5.62 0.67
N LEU A 29 -7.38 -6.27 0.04
CA LEU A 29 -8.52 -5.59 -0.59
C LEU A 29 -9.49 -5.02 0.44
N SER A 30 -9.59 -5.62 1.61
CA SER A 30 -10.55 -5.21 2.64
C SER A 30 -10.31 -3.81 3.19
N VAL A 31 -9.08 -3.30 3.10
CA VAL A 31 -8.72 -1.99 3.64
C VAL A 31 -9.04 -0.83 2.70
N PHE A 32 -9.34 -1.12 1.43
CA PHE A 32 -9.68 -0.10 0.45
C PHE A 32 -11.18 0.16 0.43
N GLY A 33 -11.53 1.43 0.18
CA GLY A 33 -12.90 1.80 -0.10
C GLY A 33 -13.26 1.54 -1.56
N ASP A 34 -14.50 1.89 -1.93
CA ASP A 34 -15.01 1.69 -3.29
C ASP A 34 -14.24 2.47 -4.35
N THR A 35 -13.55 3.52 -3.94
CA THR A 35 -12.82 4.42 -4.85
C THR A 35 -11.31 4.19 -4.81
N GLY A 36 -10.88 2.98 -4.48
CA GLY A 36 -9.46 2.68 -4.34
C GLY A 36 -8.63 3.00 -5.58
N ILE A 37 -7.55 3.76 -5.37
CA ILE A 37 -6.61 4.16 -6.41
C ILE A 37 -5.23 3.71 -5.98
N VAL A 38 -4.46 3.10 -6.90
CA VAL A 38 -3.09 2.69 -6.65
C VAL A 38 -2.16 3.32 -7.68
N ILE A 39 -1.05 3.88 -7.20
CA ILE A 39 0.04 4.37 -8.03
C ILE A 39 1.29 3.57 -7.63
N ASP A 40 2.01 3.07 -8.63
CA ASP A 40 3.19 2.25 -8.38
C ASP A 40 4.21 2.45 -9.50
N GLY A 41 5.44 2.01 -9.27
CA GLY A 41 6.56 2.16 -10.19
C GLY A 41 6.64 1.13 -11.30
N ILE A 42 5.63 0.27 -11.47
CA ILE A 42 5.54 -0.65 -12.61
C ILE A 42 4.46 -0.17 -13.58
N ALA A 43 4.66 -0.38 -14.89
CA ALA A 43 3.66 0.05 -15.87
C ALA A 43 2.34 -0.71 -15.68
N PRO A 44 1.17 -0.08 -15.84
CA PRO A 44 0.93 1.27 -16.37
C PRO A 44 0.99 2.41 -15.34
N TYR A 45 1.56 2.20 -14.18
CA TYR A 45 1.84 3.16 -13.11
C TYR A 45 0.62 3.62 -12.32
N ARG A 46 -0.57 3.39 -12.78
CA ARG A 46 -1.79 3.75 -12.06
C ARG A 46 -2.91 2.76 -12.33
N TRP A 47 -3.69 2.51 -11.31
CA TRP A 47 -4.88 1.66 -11.37
C TRP A 47 -6.02 2.42 -10.71
N MET A 48 -7.02 2.73 -11.50
CA MET A 48 -8.11 3.63 -11.14
C MET A 48 -9.42 2.86 -10.95
N ASN A 49 -10.44 3.57 -10.50
CA ASN A 49 -11.79 3.03 -10.41
C ASN A 49 -12.32 2.54 -11.77
N PRO A 50 -13.17 1.51 -11.79
CA PRO A 50 -13.50 0.66 -10.65
C PRO A 50 -12.40 -0.38 -10.37
N ASP A 51 -12.36 -0.88 -9.14
CA ASP A 51 -11.49 -2.00 -8.75
C ASP A 51 -9.98 -1.79 -8.95
N GLY A 52 -9.50 -0.55 -8.73
CA GLY A 52 -8.08 -0.23 -8.87
C GLY A 52 -7.15 -1.19 -8.12
N PRO A 53 -7.35 -1.43 -6.81
CA PRO A 53 -6.49 -2.35 -6.06
C PRO A 53 -6.50 -3.79 -6.58
N ALA A 54 -7.65 -4.30 -7.00
CA ALA A 54 -7.75 -5.66 -7.56
C ALA A 54 -7.03 -5.76 -8.91
N LYS A 55 -7.13 -4.73 -9.73
CA LYS A 55 -6.40 -4.65 -11.01
C LYS A 55 -4.90 -4.59 -10.78
N TRP A 56 -4.47 -3.83 -9.79
CA TRP A 56 -3.06 -3.75 -9.41
C TRP A 56 -2.54 -5.12 -8.98
N LEU A 57 -3.30 -5.83 -8.13
CA LEU A 57 -2.90 -7.19 -7.70
C LEU A 57 -2.70 -8.12 -8.90
N ALA A 58 -3.61 -8.09 -9.86
CA ALA A 58 -3.51 -8.93 -11.05
C ALA A 58 -2.25 -8.62 -11.85
N ASP A 59 -1.92 -7.34 -12.02
CA ASP A 59 -0.71 -6.94 -12.76
C ASP A 59 0.57 -7.25 -12.00
N VAL A 60 0.57 -7.09 -10.68
CA VAL A 60 1.72 -7.44 -9.84
C VAL A 60 1.99 -8.95 -9.86
N GLU A 61 0.96 -9.78 -9.90
CA GLU A 61 1.12 -11.23 -10.01
C GLU A 61 1.84 -11.61 -11.31
N LYS A 62 1.46 -10.98 -12.42
CA LYS A 62 2.14 -11.18 -13.71
C LYS A 62 3.59 -10.73 -13.65
N TRP A 63 3.82 -9.57 -13.04
CA TRP A 63 5.16 -9.02 -12.86
C TRP A 63 6.04 -9.98 -12.05
N ARG A 64 5.49 -10.54 -10.97
CA ARG A 64 6.21 -11.51 -10.15
C ARG A 64 6.59 -12.76 -10.94
N GLU A 65 5.67 -13.28 -11.74
CA GLU A 65 5.95 -14.44 -12.59
C GLU A 65 7.03 -14.14 -13.62
N GLU A 66 6.91 -13.04 -14.33
CA GLU A 66 7.86 -12.64 -15.38
C GLU A 66 9.27 -12.42 -14.85
N LEU A 67 9.41 -11.87 -13.66
CA LEU A 67 10.71 -11.59 -13.04
C LEU A 67 11.20 -12.70 -12.13
N GLY A 68 10.48 -13.79 -12.00
CA GLY A 68 10.88 -14.91 -11.16
C GLY A 68 11.02 -14.52 -9.69
N VAL A 69 10.05 -13.77 -9.17
CA VAL A 69 10.05 -13.34 -7.77
C VAL A 69 9.72 -14.52 -6.88
N THR A 70 10.62 -14.83 -5.93
CA THR A 70 10.43 -15.93 -4.97
C THR A 70 10.25 -15.44 -3.54
N TYR A 71 10.60 -14.19 -3.28
CA TYR A 71 10.45 -13.58 -1.96
C TYR A 71 10.19 -12.08 -2.12
N GLU A 72 9.29 -11.57 -1.29
CA GLU A 72 8.97 -10.15 -1.28
C GLU A 72 8.47 -9.75 0.10
N ARG A 73 9.06 -8.68 0.66
CA ARG A 73 8.66 -8.16 1.96
C ARG A 73 8.83 -6.65 2.01
N LEU A 74 7.82 -5.97 2.47
CA LEU A 74 7.85 -4.54 2.75
C LEU A 74 7.92 -4.32 4.25
N ASP A 75 8.98 -3.63 4.69
CA ASP A 75 9.09 -3.10 6.04
C ASP A 75 8.82 -1.60 5.97
N TYR A 76 8.18 -1.04 6.99
CA TYR A 76 7.79 0.37 6.95
C TYR A 76 7.96 1.05 8.29
N GLU A 77 8.06 2.39 8.22
CA GLU A 77 8.09 3.25 9.39
C GLU A 77 7.21 4.48 9.11
N LEU A 78 6.25 4.73 9.98
CA LEU A 78 5.36 5.88 9.85
C LEU A 78 6.14 7.18 10.10
N ARG A 79 6.08 8.12 9.16
CA ARG A 79 6.81 9.40 9.23
C ARG A 79 5.91 10.59 9.49
N PHE A 80 4.74 10.61 8.87
CA PHE A 80 3.85 11.75 8.96
C PHE A 80 2.40 11.28 8.88
N TRP A 81 1.53 11.97 9.60
CA TRP A 81 0.10 11.75 9.50
C TRP A 81 -0.66 13.02 9.86
N ASN A 82 -1.85 13.19 9.27
CA ASN A 82 -2.74 14.29 9.59
C ASN A 82 -4.19 13.84 9.38
N VAL A 83 -5.08 14.25 10.26
CA VAL A 83 -6.50 13.94 10.17
C VAL A 83 -7.29 15.24 10.29
N GLU A 84 -8.17 15.48 9.33
CA GLU A 84 -9.10 16.62 9.34
C GLU A 84 -10.50 16.12 9.01
N GLY A 85 -11.40 16.16 10.01
CA GLY A 85 -12.77 15.70 9.80
C GLY A 85 -12.82 14.24 9.39
N GLU A 86 -13.34 13.98 8.21
CA GLU A 86 -13.50 12.63 7.67
C GLU A 86 -12.45 12.28 6.61
N ALA A 87 -11.38 13.04 6.57
CA ALA A 87 -10.26 12.80 5.67
C ALA A 87 -8.97 12.65 6.45
N ALA A 88 -8.06 11.82 5.96
CA ALA A 88 -6.76 11.64 6.58
C ALA A 88 -5.69 11.38 5.52
N TYR A 89 -4.45 11.65 5.91
CA TYR A 89 -3.28 11.49 5.07
C TYR A 89 -2.15 10.93 5.92
N ALA A 90 -1.37 10.02 5.36
CA ALA A 90 -0.20 9.48 6.04
C ALA A 90 0.90 9.16 5.04
N VAL A 91 2.15 9.25 5.51
CA VAL A 91 3.32 8.87 4.74
C VAL A 91 4.17 7.93 5.57
N VAL A 92 4.55 6.81 4.98
CA VAL A 92 5.49 5.87 5.59
C VAL A 92 6.73 5.76 4.72
N ASP A 93 7.89 5.59 5.36
CA ASP A 93 9.09 5.16 4.65
C ASP A 93 9.01 3.66 4.49
N GLY A 94 9.33 3.16 3.30
CA GLY A 94 9.27 1.75 3.00
C GLY A 94 10.58 1.21 2.47
N THR A 95 10.92 -0.01 2.89
CA THR A 95 12.03 -0.76 2.34
C THR A 95 11.46 -2.07 1.81
N LEU A 96 11.51 -2.24 0.50
CA LEU A 96 11.04 -3.44 -0.17
C LEU A 96 12.22 -4.34 -0.48
N LYS A 97 12.20 -5.55 0.06
CA LYS A 97 13.19 -6.59 -0.20
C LYS A 97 12.57 -7.60 -1.13
N VAL A 98 13.22 -7.85 -2.26
CA VAL A 98 12.71 -8.76 -3.29
C VAL A 98 13.81 -9.68 -3.73
N THR A 99 13.53 -10.97 -3.85
CA THR A 99 14.42 -11.92 -4.51
C THR A 99 13.85 -12.23 -5.88
N MET A 100 14.58 -11.88 -6.93
CA MET A 100 14.20 -12.06 -8.33
C MET A 100 15.26 -12.90 -9.05
N LYS A 101 14.85 -14.06 -9.59
CA LYS A 101 15.78 -14.96 -10.31
C LYS A 101 17.04 -15.25 -9.50
N GLY A 102 16.87 -15.47 -8.21
CA GLY A 102 17.96 -15.78 -7.29
C GLY A 102 18.79 -14.60 -6.82
N GLN A 103 18.44 -13.38 -7.22
CA GLN A 103 19.16 -12.18 -6.81
C GLN A 103 18.34 -11.34 -5.83
N ASP A 104 18.97 -10.91 -4.75
CA ASP A 104 18.34 -10.07 -3.76
C ASP A 104 18.45 -8.61 -4.18
N VAL A 105 17.31 -7.93 -4.19
CA VAL A 105 17.20 -6.52 -4.57
C VAL A 105 16.50 -5.76 -3.44
N ILE A 106 17.03 -4.60 -3.10
CA ILE A 106 16.41 -3.72 -2.11
C ILE A 106 15.97 -2.44 -2.83
N ARG A 107 14.71 -2.08 -2.60
CA ARG A 107 14.13 -0.84 -3.12
C ARG A 107 13.64 0.01 -1.96
N LYS A 108 13.97 1.29 -1.99
CA LYS A 108 13.53 2.23 -0.97
C LYS A 108 12.58 3.24 -1.57
N GLY A 109 11.63 3.67 -0.77
CA GLY A 109 10.67 4.66 -1.20
C GLY A 109 9.75 5.07 -0.09
N THR A 110 8.69 5.78 -0.47
CA THR A 110 7.63 6.18 0.44
C THR A 110 6.29 5.66 -0.06
N LEU A 111 5.42 5.33 0.88
CA LEU A 111 4.02 5.12 0.58
C LEU A 111 3.24 6.29 1.14
N ALA A 112 2.51 6.97 0.27
CA ALA A 112 1.58 8.00 0.67
C ALA A 112 0.17 7.43 0.60
N TYR A 113 -0.59 7.67 1.65
CA TYR A 113 -1.97 7.17 1.78
C TYR A 113 -2.93 8.33 1.94
N THR A 114 -4.09 8.23 1.33
CA THR A 114 -5.24 9.02 1.72
C THR A 114 -6.34 8.10 2.23
N PHE A 115 -7.07 8.57 3.24
CA PHE A 115 -8.13 7.81 3.88
C PHE A 115 -9.39 8.64 3.93
N ALA A 116 -10.52 7.98 3.89
CA ALA A 116 -11.81 8.64 4.14
C ALA A 116 -12.62 7.82 5.11
N ARG A 117 -13.38 8.53 5.96
CA ARG A 117 -14.35 7.89 6.84
C ARG A 117 -15.74 8.07 6.21
N ARG A 118 -16.37 6.95 5.89
CA ARG A 118 -17.71 6.91 5.31
C ARG A 118 -18.53 5.88 6.06
N GLY A 119 -19.73 6.25 6.46
CA GLY A 119 -20.59 5.36 7.24
C GLY A 119 -19.96 4.91 8.56
N GLY A 120 -19.14 5.77 9.17
CA GLY A 120 -18.47 5.48 10.45
C GLY A 120 -17.19 4.64 10.36
N SER A 121 -16.78 4.23 9.16
CA SER A 121 -15.57 3.41 8.97
C SER A 121 -14.54 4.12 8.11
N TRP A 122 -13.28 4.07 8.55
CA TRP A 122 -12.14 4.54 7.77
C TRP A 122 -11.71 3.51 6.75
N LYS A 123 -11.39 3.96 5.55
CA LYS A 123 -10.82 3.12 4.48
C LYS A 123 -9.72 3.88 3.76
N ILE A 124 -8.80 3.15 3.15
CA ILE A 124 -7.80 3.73 2.26
C ILE A 124 -8.50 4.09 0.95
N GLU A 125 -8.40 5.36 0.53
CA GLU A 125 -8.92 5.80 -0.78
C GLU A 125 -7.89 5.72 -1.87
N ALA A 126 -6.64 6.06 -1.54
CA ALA A 126 -5.56 6.03 -2.50
C ALA A 126 -4.25 5.68 -1.80
N GLN A 127 -3.38 5.02 -2.53
CA GLN A 127 -2.06 4.66 -2.07
C GLN A 127 -1.08 4.89 -3.23
N ALA A 128 0.06 5.48 -2.93
CA ALA A 128 1.09 5.74 -3.94
C ALA A 128 2.46 5.32 -3.42
N TRP A 129 3.13 4.46 -4.17
CA TRP A 129 4.52 4.12 -3.92
C TRP A 129 5.41 5.07 -4.72
N GLY A 130 6.27 5.81 -4.02
CA GLY A 130 7.25 6.69 -4.63
C GLY A 130 8.65 6.14 -4.39
N ARG A 131 9.22 5.49 -5.40
CA ARG A 131 10.55 4.90 -5.28
C ARG A 131 11.62 5.98 -5.23
N THR A 132 12.55 5.89 -4.28
CA THR A 132 13.64 6.85 -4.09
C THR A 132 15.03 6.21 -4.29
N ALA A 133 15.12 4.92 -4.23
CA ALA A 133 16.41 4.22 -4.45
C ALA A 133 16.25 2.77 -4.94
#